data_c387928d4a1d53effb138291209af29b
#
_entry.id   c387928d4a1d53effb138291209af29b
#
_cell.length_a   1.000
_cell.length_b   1.000
_cell.length_c   1.000
_cell.angle_alpha   90.00
_cell.angle_beta   90.00
_cell.angle_gamma   90.00
#
_symmetry.space_group_name_H-M   'P 1'
#
loop_
_entity.id
_entity.type
_entity.pdbx_description
1 polymer ?
#
loop_
_entity_poly.entity_id
_entity_poly.type
_entity_poly.pdbx_seq_one_letter_code
_entity_poly.pdbx_strand_id
1 'polypeptide(L)'
;MSIYNPKSMKAEEFINDVEIRETIAYAQANKNNVELIDFLLEKARPVKNGSGVTCAGLSHREAAVLLACEIPEKVEEMYKLANEIKLAFYGNRIVMFAPLYLSNYCVNGCVYCPYHMKNKHIARIKLTQEQVRAEVIALQDMGHKRLAIEAGEDPVNNPIEYILDCIRTIYSVHHKNGDIRRVNVNIAATTVENYRKLKEAGIGTYILFQETYNKKSYLELHPTGPKHDYDYHTEAMDRAMEGGIDDVGLGVLFGLEGYQYEFAGLLMHAEHLEAVHGVGPHTIIVPRVKHADD
;
A
#
# COMPACT_ATOMS: atom_id res chain seq x y z
N MET A 1 8.93 -19.33 -19.75
CA MET A 1 8.21 -18.81 -18.58
C MET A 1 9.26 -18.39 -17.58
N SER A 2 9.14 -17.18 -17.02
CA SER A 2 10.02 -16.74 -15.94
C SER A 2 9.81 -17.62 -14.70
N ILE A 3 10.88 -17.82 -13.92
CA ILE A 3 10.81 -18.55 -12.65
C ILE A 3 10.66 -17.49 -11.55
N TYR A 4 9.83 -17.76 -10.55
CA TYR A 4 9.68 -16.89 -9.38
C TYR A 4 11.04 -16.63 -8.71
N ASN A 5 11.37 -15.36 -8.56
CA ASN A 5 12.60 -14.93 -7.93
C ASN A 5 12.38 -13.63 -7.15
N PRO A 6 12.22 -13.70 -5.82
CA PRO A 6 12.00 -12.50 -4.99
C PRO A 6 13.19 -11.52 -4.99
N LYS A 7 14.38 -11.93 -5.45
CA LYS A 7 15.58 -11.07 -5.56
C LYS A 7 15.74 -10.41 -6.92
N SER A 8 14.85 -10.67 -7.86
CA SER A 8 14.90 -10.03 -9.17
C SER A 8 14.37 -8.60 -9.11
N MET A 9 14.94 -7.73 -9.93
CA MET A 9 14.44 -6.36 -10.12
C MET A 9 13.41 -6.24 -11.22
N LYS A 10 12.96 -7.36 -11.79
CA LYS A 10 11.94 -7.38 -12.86
C LYS A 10 10.59 -7.78 -12.28
N ALA A 11 9.59 -6.94 -12.51
CA ALA A 11 8.24 -7.15 -12.01
C ALA A 11 7.70 -8.56 -12.31
N GLU A 12 7.87 -9.08 -13.54
CA GLU A 12 7.37 -10.39 -13.96
C GLU A 12 8.05 -11.60 -13.30
N GLU A 13 9.18 -11.40 -12.64
CA GLU A 13 9.92 -12.45 -11.94
C GLU A 13 9.58 -12.48 -10.45
N PHE A 14 9.42 -11.34 -9.79
CA PHE A 14 9.02 -11.31 -8.38
C PHE A 14 7.48 -11.29 -8.19
N ILE A 15 6.72 -10.85 -9.19
CA ILE A 15 5.26 -11.07 -9.28
C ILE A 15 5.01 -12.09 -10.39
N ASN A 16 5.14 -13.35 -10.05
CA ASN A 16 5.08 -14.43 -11.03
C ASN A 16 3.69 -15.07 -11.08
N ASP A 17 3.00 -14.95 -12.22
CA ASP A 17 1.63 -15.48 -12.38
C ASP A 17 1.53 -16.99 -12.15
N VAL A 18 2.54 -17.76 -12.57
CA VAL A 18 2.55 -19.22 -12.36
C VAL A 18 2.66 -19.52 -10.86
N GLU A 19 3.57 -18.87 -10.15
CA GLU A 19 3.72 -19.04 -8.71
C GLU A 19 2.46 -18.66 -7.94
N ILE A 20 1.78 -17.57 -8.33
CA ILE A 20 0.51 -17.16 -7.69
C ILE A 20 -0.55 -18.25 -7.89
N ARG A 21 -0.69 -18.78 -9.09
CA ARG A 21 -1.68 -19.84 -9.38
C ARG A 21 -1.36 -21.15 -8.66
N GLU A 22 -0.10 -21.53 -8.59
CA GLU A 22 0.35 -22.70 -7.83
C GLU A 22 0.11 -22.51 -6.33
N THR A 23 0.36 -21.32 -5.81
CA THR A 23 0.07 -20.92 -4.42
C THR A 23 -1.41 -21.08 -4.10
N ILE A 24 -2.30 -20.59 -4.97
CA ILE A 24 -3.75 -20.74 -4.80
C ILE A 24 -4.16 -22.22 -4.84
N ALA A 25 -3.63 -22.99 -5.79
CA ALA A 25 -3.92 -24.42 -5.90
C ALA A 25 -3.45 -25.19 -4.65
N TYR A 26 -2.25 -24.88 -4.15
CA TYR A 26 -1.72 -25.46 -2.92
C TYR A 26 -2.59 -25.10 -1.70
N ALA A 27 -3.00 -23.85 -1.59
CA ALA A 27 -3.87 -23.38 -0.52
C ALA A 27 -5.22 -24.09 -0.52
N GLN A 28 -5.85 -24.23 -1.70
CA GLN A 28 -7.12 -24.94 -1.84
C GLN A 28 -7.00 -26.44 -1.49
N ALA A 29 -5.90 -27.09 -1.85
CA ALA A 29 -5.66 -28.48 -1.48
C ALA A 29 -5.44 -28.68 0.03
N ASN A 30 -5.02 -27.65 0.76
CA ASN A 30 -4.70 -27.69 2.19
C ASN A 30 -5.66 -26.89 3.09
N LYS A 31 -6.74 -26.34 2.56
CA LYS A 31 -7.65 -25.44 3.30
C LYS A 31 -8.28 -26.05 4.57
N ASN A 32 -8.35 -27.38 4.63
CA ASN A 32 -8.87 -28.13 5.79
C ASN A 32 -7.82 -29.05 6.43
N ASN A 33 -6.54 -28.84 6.13
CA ASN A 33 -5.43 -29.58 6.73
C ASN A 33 -5.13 -29.01 8.12
N VAL A 34 -5.76 -29.58 9.15
CA VAL A 34 -5.68 -29.10 10.54
C VAL A 34 -4.25 -29.07 11.05
N GLU A 35 -3.47 -30.14 10.79
CA GLU A 35 -2.07 -30.23 11.25
C GLU A 35 -1.20 -29.11 10.67
N LEU A 36 -1.34 -28.84 9.38
CA LEU A 36 -0.63 -27.74 8.72
C LEU A 36 -1.09 -26.38 9.28
N ILE A 37 -2.40 -26.16 9.41
CA ILE A 37 -2.95 -24.91 9.93
C ILE A 37 -2.44 -24.65 11.34
N ASP A 38 -2.45 -25.66 12.24
CA ASP A 38 -1.95 -25.54 13.60
C ASP A 38 -0.44 -25.22 13.62
N PHE A 39 0.33 -25.85 12.76
CA PHE A 39 1.76 -25.56 12.61
C PHE A 39 1.98 -24.09 12.19
N LEU A 40 1.21 -23.59 11.22
CA LEU A 40 1.34 -22.21 10.73
C LEU A 40 0.92 -21.18 11.78
N LEU A 41 -0.15 -21.46 12.54
CA LEU A 41 -0.58 -20.60 13.63
C LEU A 41 0.47 -20.55 14.74
N GLU A 42 1.06 -21.69 15.11
CA GLU A 42 2.12 -21.73 16.12
C GLU A 42 3.39 -21.00 15.63
N LYS A 43 3.80 -21.20 14.38
CA LYS A 43 4.91 -20.48 13.74
C LYS A 43 4.73 -18.96 13.81
N ALA A 44 3.50 -18.46 13.61
CA ALA A 44 3.20 -17.04 13.61
C ALA A 44 3.07 -16.42 15.01
N ARG A 45 3.13 -17.19 16.09
CA ARG A 45 2.98 -16.65 17.45
C ARG A 45 4.09 -15.66 17.80
N PRO A 46 3.74 -14.57 18.51
CA PRO A 46 4.74 -13.62 18.98
C PRO A 46 5.56 -14.24 20.12
N VAL A 47 6.88 -14.15 20.00
CA VAL A 47 7.82 -14.62 21.03
C VAL A 47 8.44 -13.43 21.73
N LYS A 48 8.34 -13.38 23.05
CA LYS A 48 9.00 -12.38 23.89
C LYS A 48 10.40 -12.89 24.27
N ASN A 49 11.40 -12.10 23.99
CA ASN A 49 12.78 -12.37 24.40
C ASN A 49 13.37 -11.13 25.07
N GLY A 50 14.60 -11.21 25.57
CA GLY A 50 15.26 -10.11 26.29
C GLY A 50 15.49 -8.85 25.44
N SER A 51 15.39 -8.93 24.11
CA SER A 51 15.54 -7.82 23.18
C SER A 51 14.20 -7.26 22.68
N GLY A 52 13.05 -7.85 23.05
CA GLY A 52 11.73 -7.38 22.66
C GLY A 52 10.77 -8.49 22.26
N VAL A 53 9.90 -8.18 21.29
CA VAL A 53 8.95 -9.12 20.71
C VAL A 53 9.35 -9.41 19.27
N THR A 54 9.39 -10.67 18.90
CA THR A 54 9.61 -11.15 17.53
C THR A 54 8.44 -12.03 17.09
N CYS A 55 8.24 -12.13 15.79
CA CYS A 55 7.26 -13.00 15.19
C CYS A 55 7.87 -13.58 13.90
N ALA A 56 7.76 -14.88 13.70
CA ALA A 56 8.17 -15.47 12.44
C ALA A 56 7.16 -15.10 11.35
N GLY A 57 7.65 -14.57 10.23
CA GLY A 57 6.83 -14.30 9.06
C GLY A 57 6.30 -15.59 8.43
N LEU A 58 5.17 -15.48 7.76
CA LEU A 58 4.62 -16.52 6.90
C LEU A 58 4.94 -16.17 5.45
N SER A 59 5.36 -17.16 4.66
CA SER A 59 5.50 -16.99 3.21
C SER A 59 4.13 -16.79 2.56
N HIS A 60 4.14 -16.28 1.31
CA HIS A 60 2.90 -16.13 0.53
C HIS A 60 2.12 -17.45 0.43
N ARG A 61 2.79 -18.60 0.26
CA ARG A 61 2.15 -19.94 0.23
C ARG A 61 1.54 -20.32 1.57
N GLU A 62 2.25 -20.07 2.67
CA GLU A 62 1.77 -20.37 4.03
C GLU A 62 0.57 -19.50 4.40
N ALA A 63 0.65 -18.21 4.14
CA ALA A 63 -0.44 -17.28 4.40
C ALA A 63 -1.67 -17.56 3.53
N ALA A 64 -1.47 -18.00 2.28
CA ALA A 64 -2.57 -18.41 1.41
C ALA A 64 -3.35 -19.63 1.95
N VAL A 65 -2.69 -20.58 2.62
CA VAL A 65 -3.38 -21.72 3.29
C VAL A 65 -4.29 -21.20 4.38
N LEU A 66 -3.81 -20.28 5.22
CA LEU A 66 -4.64 -19.68 6.28
C LEU A 66 -5.82 -18.89 5.68
N LEU A 67 -5.59 -18.13 4.60
CA LEU A 67 -6.64 -17.38 3.90
C LEU A 67 -7.72 -18.31 3.31
N ALA A 68 -7.34 -19.50 2.87
CA ALA A 68 -8.25 -20.48 2.29
C ALA A 68 -8.97 -21.36 3.33
N CYS A 69 -8.60 -21.28 4.61
CA CYS A 69 -9.16 -22.11 5.67
C CYS A 69 -10.67 -21.90 5.81
N GLU A 70 -11.41 -23.03 5.81
CA GLU A 70 -12.89 -23.05 5.98
C GLU A 70 -13.34 -23.61 7.33
N ILE A 71 -12.40 -23.93 8.23
CA ILE A 71 -12.71 -24.50 9.55
C ILE A 71 -13.00 -23.33 10.51
N PRO A 72 -14.26 -23.15 10.99
CA PRO A 72 -14.65 -21.98 11.78
C PRO A 72 -13.81 -21.80 13.04
N GLU A 73 -13.49 -22.89 13.75
CA GLU A 73 -12.68 -22.85 14.97
C GLU A 73 -11.28 -22.33 14.70
N LYS A 74 -10.69 -22.71 13.54
CA LYS A 74 -9.35 -22.23 13.14
C LYS A 74 -9.37 -20.78 12.68
N VAL A 75 -10.45 -20.33 12.05
CA VAL A 75 -10.64 -18.91 11.70
C VAL A 75 -10.73 -18.07 12.99
N GLU A 76 -11.44 -18.53 14.01
CA GLU A 76 -11.48 -17.87 15.31
C GLU A 76 -10.11 -17.84 16.01
N GLU A 77 -9.33 -18.92 15.90
CA GLU A 77 -7.95 -18.95 16.40
C GLU A 77 -7.07 -17.93 15.68
N MET A 78 -7.20 -17.77 14.34
CA MET A 78 -6.49 -16.74 13.57
C MET A 78 -6.81 -15.33 14.06
N TYR A 79 -8.09 -15.02 14.31
CA TYR A 79 -8.47 -13.70 14.83
C TYR A 79 -7.90 -13.44 16.21
N LYS A 80 -7.90 -14.45 17.09
CA LYS A 80 -7.28 -14.33 18.42
C LYS A 80 -5.77 -14.10 18.30
N LEU A 81 -5.10 -14.89 17.46
CA LEU A 81 -3.66 -14.75 17.23
C LEU A 81 -3.31 -13.38 16.61
N ALA A 82 -4.09 -12.90 15.65
CA ALA A 82 -3.89 -11.57 15.07
C ALA A 82 -3.99 -10.47 16.14
N ASN A 83 -4.95 -10.59 17.06
CA ASN A 83 -5.06 -9.67 18.21
C ASN A 83 -3.87 -9.80 19.18
N GLU A 84 -3.40 -11.01 19.46
CA GLU A 84 -2.20 -11.25 20.29
C GLU A 84 -0.97 -10.58 19.68
N ILE A 85 -0.75 -10.76 18.37
CA ILE A 85 0.36 -10.13 17.64
C ILE A 85 0.24 -8.60 17.72
N LYS A 86 -0.95 -8.06 17.41
CA LYS A 86 -1.21 -6.62 17.49
C LYS A 86 -0.92 -6.08 18.89
N LEU A 87 -1.37 -6.74 19.94
CA LEU A 87 -1.15 -6.30 21.32
C LEU A 87 0.33 -6.42 21.72
N ALA A 88 1.03 -7.44 21.24
CA ALA A 88 2.44 -7.66 21.53
C ALA A 88 3.34 -6.54 20.95
N PHE A 89 3.06 -6.09 19.72
CA PHE A 89 3.87 -5.08 19.04
C PHE A 89 3.39 -3.64 19.27
N TYR A 90 2.08 -3.42 19.32
CA TYR A 90 1.49 -2.08 19.36
C TYR A 90 0.75 -1.74 20.63
N GLY A 91 0.52 -2.74 21.51
CA GLY A 91 -0.32 -2.55 22.69
C GLY A 91 -1.74 -2.09 22.30
N ASN A 92 -2.29 -1.15 23.04
CA ASN A 92 -3.64 -0.59 22.77
C ASN A 92 -3.61 0.59 21.79
N ARG A 93 -2.47 0.90 21.18
CA ARG A 93 -2.36 2.02 20.26
C ARG A 93 -3.10 1.74 18.95
N ILE A 94 -3.78 2.77 18.45
CA ILE A 94 -4.38 2.81 17.13
C ILE A 94 -3.75 4.01 16.41
N VAL A 95 -3.30 3.78 15.18
CA VAL A 95 -2.79 4.86 14.33
C VAL A 95 -3.96 5.53 13.63
N MET A 96 -4.12 6.81 13.86
CA MET A 96 -5.14 7.63 13.20
C MET A 96 -4.46 8.66 12.30
N PHE A 97 -4.99 8.82 11.11
CA PHE A 97 -4.61 9.86 10.15
C PHE A 97 -5.85 10.36 9.40
N ALA A 98 -5.75 11.53 8.81
CA ALA A 98 -6.77 12.05 7.91
C ALA A 98 -6.22 12.12 6.49
N PRO A 99 -7.01 11.78 5.46
CA PRO A 99 -6.65 12.07 4.08
C PRO A 99 -6.76 13.59 3.81
N LEU A 100 -5.86 14.09 2.98
CA LEU A 100 -5.94 15.43 2.42
C LEU A 100 -5.71 15.36 0.91
N TYR A 101 -6.80 15.53 0.16
CA TYR A 101 -6.79 15.48 -1.30
C TYR A 101 -6.32 16.83 -1.85
N LEU A 102 -5.10 16.87 -2.38
CA LEU A 102 -4.49 18.10 -2.88
C LEU A 102 -5.02 18.48 -4.25
N SER A 103 -5.30 17.48 -5.10
CA SER A 103 -5.76 17.72 -6.46
C SER A 103 -6.39 16.47 -7.08
N ASN A 104 -7.45 16.64 -7.85
CA ASN A 104 -8.10 15.58 -8.63
C ASN A 104 -7.79 15.67 -10.14
N TYR A 105 -6.84 16.53 -10.55
CA TYR A 105 -6.32 16.50 -11.91
C TYR A 105 -5.55 15.21 -12.15
N CYS A 106 -5.92 14.47 -13.20
CA CYS A 106 -5.29 13.19 -13.54
C CYS A 106 -5.31 12.98 -15.05
N VAL A 107 -4.21 12.44 -15.62
CA VAL A 107 -4.07 12.12 -17.04
C VAL A 107 -4.34 10.66 -17.36
N ASN A 108 -4.57 9.82 -16.35
CA ASN A 108 -4.83 8.39 -16.53
C ASN A 108 -6.30 8.10 -16.86
N GLY A 109 -6.51 6.94 -17.46
CA GLY A 109 -7.82 6.45 -17.87
C GLY A 109 -8.34 5.29 -17.03
N CYS A 110 -7.98 5.20 -15.72
CA CYS A 110 -8.39 4.11 -14.84
C CYS A 110 -9.91 3.99 -14.77
N VAL A 111 -10.45 2.84 -15.18
CA VAL A 111 -11.91 2.66 -15.36
C VAL A 111 -12.72 2.63 -14.06
N TYR A 112 -12.08 2.49 -12.91
CA TYR A 112 -12.71 2.43 -11.59
C TYR A 112 -12.54 3.72 -10.78
N CYS A 113 -11.76 4.69 -11.28
CA CYS A 113 -11.40 5.89 -10.52
C CYS A 113 -12.16 7.11 -11.02
N PRO A 114 -12.87 7.84 -10.16
CA PRO A 114 -13.61 9.05 -10.60
C PRO A 114 -12.67 10.17 -11.09
N TYR A 115 -11.37 10.09 -10.81
CA TYR A 115 -10.40 11.09 -11.28
C TYR A 115 -9.92 10.84 -12.72
N HIS A 116 -10.34 9.75 -13.38
CA HIS A 116 -9.90 9.46 -14.74
C HIS A 116 -10.14 10.62 -15.70
N MET A 117 -9.25 10.79 -16.68
CA MET A 117 -9.21 11.98 -17.54
C MET A 117 -10.48 12.21 -18.35
N LYS A 118 -11.24 11.15 -18.65
CA LYS A 118 -12.47 11.21 -19.43
C LYS A 118 -13.69 11.63 -18.62
N ASN A 119 -13.63 11.60 -17.28
CA ASN A 119 -14.73 12.01 -16.42
C ASN A 119 -14.90 13.53 -16.49
N LYS A 120 -16.00 13.98 -17.08
CA LYS A 120 -16.35 15.40 -17.22
C LYS A 120 -17.44 15.83 -16.23
N HIS A 121 -17.90 14.92 -15.38
CA HIS A 121 -18.97 15.20 -14.40
C HIS A 121 -18.43 15.77 -13.09
N ILE A 122 -17.13 15.66 -12.85
CA ILE A 122 -16.50 16.25 -11.66
C ILE A 122 -15.77 17.56 -11.99
N ALA A 123 -15.88 18.53 -11.10
CA ALA A 123 -15.04 19.72 -11.16
C ALA A 123 -13.59 19.36 -10.87
N ARG A 124 -12.67 19.82 -11.72
CA ARG A 124 -11.23 19.66 -11.45
C ARG A 124 -10.78 20.73 -10.48
N ILE A 125 -10.19 20.29 -9.38
CA ILE A 125 -9.76 21.14 -8.26
C ILE A 125 -8.31 20.82 -7.96
N LYS A 126 -7.53 21.89 -7.72
CA LYS A 126 -6.18 21.86 -7.17
C LYS A 126 -6.12 22.90 -6.07
N LEU A 127 -5.76 22.50 -4.87
CA LEU A 127 -5.72 23.40 -3.73
C LEU A 127 -4.58 24.42 -3.88
N THR A 128 -4.85 25.68 -3.54
CA THR A 128 -3.81 26.69 -3.33
C THR A 128 -3.12 26.46 -1.98
N GLN A 129 -1.97 27.08 -1.75
CA GLN A 129 -1.27 26.94 -0.49
C GLN A 129 -2.08 27.50 0.70
N GLU A 130 -2.90 28.53 0.48
CA GLU A 130 -3.84 29.08 1.44
C GLU A 130 -4.94 28.08 1.80
N GLN A 131 -5.47 27.37 0.79
CA GLN A 131 -6.48 26.32 1.00
C GLN A 131 -5.86 25.13 1.74
N VAL A 132 -4.65 24.68 1.38
CA VAL A 132 -3.93 23.63 2.12
C VAL A 132 -3.76 24.04 3.59
N ARG A 133 -3.38 25.28 3.88
CA ARG A 133 -3.25 25.79 5.24
C ARG A 133 -4.59 25.76 6.00
N ALA A 134 -5.67 26.19 5.36
CA ALA A 134 -7.00 26.18 5.95
C ALA A 134 -7.47 24.76 6.29
N GLU A 135 -7.29 23.80 5.37
CA GLU A 135 -7.61 22.39 5.59
C GLU A 135 -6.79 21.79 6.75
N VAL A 136 -5.49 22.10 6.82
CA VAL A 136 -4.62 21.62 7.90
C VAL A 136 -5.10 22.14 9.26
N ILE A 137 -5.50 23.40 9.35
CA ILE A 137 -6.05 24.00 10.58
C ILE A 137 -7.32 23.27 10.99
N ALA A 138 -8.25 23.04 10.06
CA ALA A 138 -9.49 22.31 10.32
C ALA A 138 -9.23 20.89 10.81
N LEU A 139 -8.29 20.17 10.17
CA LEU A 139 -7.90 18.81 10.57
C LEU A 139 -7.22 18.78 11.95
N GLN A 140 -6.41 19.79 12.28
CA GLN A 140 -5.83 19.92 13.62
C GLN A 140 -6.89 20.21 14.69
N ASP A 141 -7.91 20.99 14.38
CA ASP A 141 -9.05 21.24 15.28
C ASP A 141 -9.85 19.96 15.54
N MET A 142 -9.92 19.04 14.57
CA MET A 142 -10.49 17.70 14.73
C MET A 142 -9.56 16.74 15.52
N GLY A 143 -8.35 17.16 15.87
CA GLY A 143 -7.39 16.39 16.66
C GLY A 143 -6.38 15.57 15.85
N HIS A 144 -6.39 15.68 14.51
CA HIS A 144 -5.44 14.92 13.67
C HIS A 144 -4.02 15.48 13.80
N LYS A 145 -3.05 14.56 13.89
CA LYS A 145 -1.61 14.84 13.96
C LYS A 145 -0.82 14.16 12.83
N ARG A 146 -1.51 13.39 12.01
CA ARG A 146 -0.95 12.67 10.85
C ARG A 146 -1.88 12.86 9.68
N LEU A 147 -1.32 13.12 8.52
CA LEU A 147 -2.05 13.23 7.27
C LEU A 147 -1.54 12.20 6.27
N ALA A 148 -2.42 11.80 5.35
CA ALA A 148 -2.07 11.15 4.11
C ALA A 148 -2.48 12.08 2.97
N ILE A 149 -1.52 12.66 2.26
CA ILE A 149 -1.79 13.53 1.12
C ILE A 149 -1.96 12.70 -0.14
N GLU A 150 -2.93 13.09 -0.95
CA GLU A 150 -3.30 12.39 -2.17
C GLU A 150 -3.43 13.37 -3.33
N ALA A 151 -2.95 12.98 -4.50
CA ALA A 151 -3.11 13.73 -5.74
C ALA A 151 -3.21 12.79 -6.94
N GLY A 152 -4.02 13.17 -7.93
CA GLY A 152 -4.02 12.50 -9.21
C GLY A 152 -2.70 12.72 -9.96
N GLU A 153 -2.39 11.83 -10.88
CA GLU A 153 -1.19 11.90 -11.71
C GLU A 153 -1.39 12.89 -12.86
N ASP A 154 -0.75 14.03 -12.76
CA ASP A 154 -0.76 15.06 -13.80
C ASP A 154 0.56 15.86 -13.73
N PRO A 155 1.51 15.63 -14.67
CA PRO A 155 2.81 16.30 -14.64
C PRO A 155 2.74 17.82 -14.77
N VAL A 156 1.65 18.34 -15.36
CA VAL A 156 1.45 19.76 -15.57
C VAL A 156 0.77 20.41 -14.36
N ASN A 157 -0.30 19.81 -13.87
CA ASN A 157 -1.06 20.39 -12.76
C ASN A 157 -0.50 19.99 -11.40
N ASN A 158 0.08 18.80 -11.26
CA ASN A 158 0.58 18.24 -10.01
C ASN A 158 2.07 17.86 -10.11
N PRO A 159 2.96 18.76 -10.59
CA PRO A 159 4.39 18.46 -10.61
C PRO A 159 4.90 18.20 -9.20
N ILE A 160 6.04 17.53 -9.09
CA ILE A 160 6.62 17.17 -7.78
C ILE A 160 6.85 18.40 -6.90
N GLU A 161 7.20 19.54 -7.49
CA GLU A 161 7.43 20.80 -6.79
C GLU A 161 6.16 21.27 -6.06
N TYR A 162 4.97 21.10 -6.66
CA TYR A 162 3.70 21.41 -6.01
C TYR A 162 3.46 20.52 -4.78
N ILE A 163 3.73 19.22 -4.90
CA ILE A 163 3.61 18.29 -3.77
C ILE A 163 4.57 18.68 -2.63
N LEU A 164 5.81 19.02 -2.97
CA LEU A 164 6.81 19.47 -2.01
C LEU A 164 6.41 20.77 -1.32
N ASP A 165 5.83 21.72 -2.09
CA ASP A 165 5.31 22.99 -1.52
C ASP A 165 4.16 22.72 -0.56
N CYS A 166 3.25 21.81 -0.89
CA CYS A 166 2.17 21.41 0.01
C CYS A 166 2.72 20.77 1.30
N ILE A 167 3.71 19.89 1.22
CA ILE A 167 4.35 19.28 2.39
C ILE A 167 4.98 20.37 3.28
N ARG A 168 5.73 21.33 2.70
CA ARG A 168 6.30 22.46 3.44
C ARG A 168 5.22 23.30 4.12
N THR A 169 4.13 23.59 3.41
CA THR A 169 2.99 24.32 3.97
C THR A 169 2.38 23.57 5.14
N ILE A 170 2.12 22.27 4.99
CA ILE A 170 1.53 21.43 6.06
C ILE A 170 2.38 21.47 7.32
N TYR A 171 3.70 21.26 7.20
CA TYR A 171 4.60 21.27 8.35
C TYR A 171 4.81 22.68 8.95
N SER A 172 4.56 23.75 8.20
CA SER A 172 4.68 25.12 8.69
C SER A 172 3.48 25.59 9.52
N VAL A 173 2.38 24.83 9.56
CA VAL A 173 1.16 25.22 10.28
C VAL A 173 1.27 24.84 11.74
N HIS A 174 1.42 25.84 12.58
CA HIS A 174 1.29 25.75 14.03
C HIS A 174 -0.06 26.30 14.44
N HIS A 175 -0.94 25.47 14.97
CA HIS A 175 -2.27 25.87 15.37
C HIS A 175 -2.60 25.40 16.79
N LYS A 176 -2.95 26.34 17.68
CA LYS A 176 -3.17 26.07 19.11
C LYS A 176 -1.95 25.33 19.71
N ASN A 177 -2.17 24.15 20.27
CA ASN A 177 -1.14 23.33 20.92
C ASN A 177 -0.66 22.19 20.02
N GLY A 178 -0.75 22.32 18.70
CA GLY A 178 -0.50 21.19 17.82
C GLY A 178 0.12 21.50 16.47
N ASP A 179 0.85 20.51 16.00
CA ASP A 179 1.48 20.47 14.70
C ASP A 179 1.13 19.13 14.02
N ILE A 180 1.13 19.11 12.70
CA ILE A 180 1.18 17.85 11.97
C ILE A 180 2.58 17.26 12.13
N ARG A 181 2.64 16.02 12.63
CA ARG A 181 3.90 15.35 12.98
C ARG A 181 4.36 14.38 11.90
N ARG A 182 3.47 13.99 11.00
CA ARG A 182 3.77 13.03 9.95
C ARG A 182 2.85 13.25 8.75
N VAL A 183 3.44 13.32 7.57
CA VAL A 183 2.74 13.39 6.29
C VAL A 183 3.11 12.14 5.50
N ASN A 184 2.15 11.24 5.32
CA ASN A 184 2.27 10.15 4.38
C ASN A 184 1.87 10.65 2.99
N VAL A 185 2.45 10.08 1.96
CA VAL A 185 2.28 10.54 0.58
C VAL A 185 1.79 9.42 -0.30
N ASN A 186 0.62 9.60 -0.90
CA ASN A 186 0.05 8.71 -1.89
C ASN A 186 -0.08 9.47 -3.22
N ILE A 187 0.96 9.39 -4.02
CA ILE A 187 1.03 9.91 -5.39
C ILE A 187 1.50 8.83 -6.34
N ALA A 188 1.28 9.01 -7.63
CA ALA A 188 1.68 8.06 -8.66
C ALA A 188 3.18 7.72 -8.60
N ALA A 189 3.53 6.56 -9.18
CA ALA A 189 4.91 6.12 -9.37
C ALA A 189 5.75 7.20 -10.04
N THR A 190 6.97 7.43 -9.53
CA THR A 190 7.83 8.50 -10.02
C THR A 190 9.30 8.05 -10.10
N THR A 191 10.20 8.98 -10.33
CA THR A 191 11.64 8.72 -10.47
C THR A 191 12.36 8.64 -9.11
N VAL A 192 13.50 7.97 -9.08
CA VAL A 192 14.40 7.93 -7.90
C VAL A 192 14.72 9.34 -7.38
N GLU A 193 14.96 10.28 -8.29
CA GLU A 193 15.24 11.68 -7.91
C GLU A 193 14.06 12.34 -7.19
N ASN A 194 12.84 12.14 -7.68
CA ASN A 194 11.65 12.67 -7.02
C ASN A 194 11.40 12.02 -5.66
N TYR A 195 11.66 10.72 -5.54
CA TYR A 195 11.60 10.04 -4.23
C TYR A 195 12.65 10.58 -3.26
N ARG A 196 13.85 10.93 -3.74
CA ARG A 196 14.86 11.58 -2.90
C ARG A 196 14.41 12.95 -2.41
N LYS A 197 13.79 13.76 -3.26
CA LYS A 197 13.18 15.05 -2.88
C LYS A 197 12.08 14.87 -1.82
N LEU A 198 11.25 13.84 -1.95
CA LEU A 198 10.22 13.51 -0.94
C LEU A 198 10.85 13.10 0.39
N LYS A 199 11.89 12.29 0.37
CA LYS A 199 12.65 11.92 1.58
C LYS A 199 13.24 13.15 2.26
N GLU A 200 13.86 14.04 1.51
CA GLU A 200 14.41 15.31 2.00
C GLU A 200 13.34 16.25 2.57
N ALA A 201 12.12 16.20 2.02
CA ALA A 201 10.97 16.95 2.56
C ALA A 201 10.43 16.35 3.87
N GLY A 202 10.96 15.23 4.35
CA GLY A 202 10.62 14.62 5.63
C GLY A 202 9.28 13.89 5.63
N ILE A 203 8.92 13.23 4.53
CA ILE A 203 7.70 12.44 4.49
C ILE A 203 7.74 11.27 5.48
N GLY A 204 6.58 10.78 5.84
CA GLY A 204 6.42 9.52 6.55
C GLY A 204 6.50 8.32 5.59
N THR A 205 5.37 7.63 5.42
CA THR A 205 5.24 6.50 4.50
C THR A 205 4.98 7.01 3.08
N TYR A 206 5.71 6.49 2.08
CA TYR A 206 5.26 6.55 0.70
C TYR A 206 4.30 5.39 0.44
N ILE A 207 3.10 5.69 -0.01
CA ILE A 207 2.05 4.71 -0.24
C ILE A 207 1.76 4.66 -1.74
N LEU A 208 1.72 3.44 -2.30
CA LEU A 208 1.26 3.22 -3.65
C LEU A 208 0.49 1.90 -3.71
N PHE A 209 -0.75 1.97 -4.20
CA PHE A 209 -1.53 0.76 -4.46
C PHE A 209 -1.16 0.19 -5.81
N GLN A 210 -0.85 -1.11 -5.82
CA GLN A 210 -0.70 -1.87 -7.06
C GLN A 210 -2.04 -1.96 -7.81
N GLU A 211 -3.14 -1.81 -7.10
CA GLU A 211 -4.52 -2.00 -7.52
C GLU A 211 -4.83 -3.46 -7.80
N THR A 212 -4.19 -4.07 -8.80
CA THR A 212 -4.21 -5.51 -9.06
C THR A 212 -2.84 -6.01 -9.49
N TYR A 213 -2.45 -7.17 -9.02
CA TYR A 213 -1.22 -7.86 -9.44
C TYR A 213 -1.38 -8.67 -10.72
N ASN A 214 -2.62 -8.89 -11.19
CA ASN A 214 -2.86 -9.55 -12.47
C ASN A 214 -2.54 -8.59 -13.62
N LYS A 215 -1.41 -8.80 -14.30
CA LYS A 215 -0.92 -7.90 -15.37
C LYS A 215 -1.96 -7.73 -16.49
N LYS A 216 -2.69 -8.78 -16.85
CA LYS A 216 -3.72 -8.69 -17.89
C LYS A 216 -4.87 -7.78 -17.46
N SER A 217 -5.44 -8.04 -16.28
CA SER A 217 -6.52 -7.22 -15.71
C SER A 217 -6.05 -5.78 -15.46
N TYR A 218 -4.79 -5.62 -15.02
CA TYR A 218 -4.20 -4.29 -14.82
C TYR A 218 -4.21 -3.45 -16.10
N LEU A 219 -3.77 -4.01 -17.23
CA LEU A 219 -3.72 -3.30 -18.52
C LEU A 219 -5.13 -2.96 -19.03
N GLU A 220 -6.11 -3.82 -18.79
CA GLU A 220 -7.52 -3.57 -19.14
C GLU A 220 -8.12 -2.46 -18.28
N LEU A 221 -7.78 -2.42 -16.99
CA LEU A 221 -8.28 -1.44 -16.02
C LEU A 221 -7.60 -0.07 -16.12
N HIS A 222 -6.38 -0.02 -16.69
CA HIS A 222 -5.59 1.20 -16.90
C HIS A 222 -5.30 1.41 -18.40
N PRO A 223 -6.32 1.62 -19.24
CA PRO A 223 -6.16 1.58 -20.70
C PRO A 223 -5.30 2.71 -21.29
N THR A 224 -5.13 3.81 -20.56
CA THR A 224 -4.39 4.98 -21.06
C THR A 224 -3.71 5.75 -19.92
N GLY A 225 -2.64 6.48 -20.28
CA GLY A 225 -1.87 7.31 -19.37
C GLY A 225 -0.64 6.59 -18.81
N PRO A 226 0.22 7.28 -18.05
CA PRO A 226 1.44 6.71 -17.49
C PRO A 226 1.22 5.47 -16.64
N LYS A 227 0.12 5.42 -15.89
CA LYS A 227 -0.24 4.28 -15.03
C LYS A 227 -0.51 2.99 -15.83
N HIS A 228 -0.66 3.05 -17.16
CA HIS A 228 -0.75 1.86 -18.01
C HIS A 228 0.51 1.00 -17.99
N ASP A 229 1.67 1.58 -17.70
CA ASP A 229 2.93 0.83 -17.59
C ASP A 229 2.97 0.02 -16.29
N TYR A 230 2.56 -1.24 -16.39
CA TYR A 230 2.51 -2.17 -15.27
C TYR A 230 3.87 -2.37 -14.60
N ASP A 231 4.91 -2.56 -15.40
CA ASP A 231 6.24 -2.89 -14.88
C ASP A 231 6.82 -1.66 -14.14
N TYR A 232 6.73 -0.48 -14.75
CA TYR A 232 7.13 0.77 -14.11
C TYR A 232 6.37 1.03 -12.81
N HIS A 233 5.07 0.73 -12.78
CA HIS A 233 4.24 0.90 -11.58
C HIS A 233 4.60 -0.11 -10.49
N THR A 234 4.78 -1.39 -10.83
CA THR A 234 5.10 -2.46 -9.89
C THR A 234 6.48 -2.27 -9.25
N GLU A 235 7.46 -1.75 -10.01
CA GLU A 235 8.84 -1.49 -9.55
C GLU A 235 8.98 -0.13 -8.83
N ALA A 236 7.88 0.56 -8.54
CA ALA A 236 7.94 1.91 -7.93
C ALA A 236 8.53 1.91 -6.52
N MET A 237 8.27 0.86 -5.73
CA MET A 237 8.79 0.78 -4.36
C MET A 237 10.31 0.60 -4.33
N ASP A 238 10.88 -0.14 -5.28
CA ASP A 238 12.34 -0.27 -5.43
C ASP A 238 12.96 1.10 -5.70
N ARG A 239 12.39 1.87 -6.62
CA ARG A 239 12.85 3.24 -6.89
C ARG A 239 12.68 4.16 -5.70
N ALA A 240 11.61 3.99 -4.92
CA ALA A 240 11.39 4.76 -3.70
C ALA A 240 12.46 4.46 -2.64
N MET A 241 12.78 3.19 -2.44
CA MET A 241 13.80 2.77 -1.49
C MET A 241 15.22 3.14 -1.98
N GLU A 242 15.50 3.08 -3.28
CA GLU A 242 16.72 3.62 -3.87
C GLU A 242 16.84 5.15 -3.65
N GLY A 243 15.72 5.87 -3.69
CA GLY A 243 15.63 7.29 -3.34
C GLY A 243 15.81 7.59 -1.86
N GLY A 244 15.98 6.56 -1.01
CA GLY A 244 16.21 6.68 0.42
C GLY A 244 14.95 6.64 1.27
N ILE A 245 13.78 6.34 0.71
CA ILE A 245 12.54 6.13 1.48
C ILE A 245 12.61 4.75 2.11
N ASP A 246 12.59 4.69 3.42
CA ASP A 246 12.69 3.48 4.23
C ASP A 246 11.35 3.02 4.83
N ASP A 247 10.28 3.75 4.56
CA ASP A 247 8.93 3.51 5.07
C ASP A 247 7.95 3.54 3.89
N VAL A 248 7.64 2.35 3.34
CA VAL A 248 6.76 2.19 2.19
C VAL A 248 5.49 1.43 2.57
N GLY A 249 4.39 1.73 1.88
CA GLY A 249 3.10 1.10 2.04
C GLY A 249 2.61 0.49 0.74
N LEU A 250 2.37 -0.81 0.75
CA LEU A 250 1.77 -1.55 -0.36
C LEU A 250 0.26 -1.64 -0.20
N GLY A 251 -0.45 -1.77 -1.30
CA GLY A 251 -1.87 -2.01 -1.28
C GLY A 251 -2.42 -2.64 -2.55
N VAL A 252 -3.60 -3.23 -2.41
CA VAL A 252 -4.43 -3.73 -3.51
C VAL A 252 -5.85 -3.24 -3.35
N LEU A 253 -6.57 -3.11 -4.45
CA LEU A 253 -7.97 -2.73 -4.43
C LEU A 253 -8.82 -3.99 -4.64
N PHE A 254 -9.28 -4.60 -3.54
CA PHE A 254 -10.09 -5.82 -3.63
C PHE A 254 -11.40 -5.58 -4.36
N GLY A 255 -11.69 -6.46 -5.32
CA GLY A 255 -12.86 -6.42 -6.17
C GLY A 255 -12.55 -6.13 -7.65
N LEU A 256 -11.30 -5.79 -7.97
CA LEU A 256 -10.83 -5.68 -9.37
C LEU A 256 -10.48 -7.05 -9.94
N GLU A 257 -9.95 -7.94 -9.12
CA GLU A 257 -9.59 -9.32 -9.45
C GLU A 257 -9.90 -10.24 -8.25
N GLY A 258 -9.70 -11.56 -8.37
CA GLY A 258 -9.90 -12.53 -7.31
C GLY A 258 -9.02 -12.26 -6.09
N TYR A 259 -9.60 -12.15 -4.90
CA TYR A 259 -8.89 -11.72 -3.69
C TYR A 259 -7.72 -12.64 -3.29
N GLN A 260 -7.79 -13.94 -3.60
CA GLN A 260 -6.69 -14.88 -3.33
C GLN A 260 -5.47 -14.57 -4.21
N TYR A 261 -5.72 -14.19 -5.47
CA TYR A 261 -4.68 -13.80 -6.41
C TYR A 261 -3.97 -12.53 -5.92
N GLU A 262 -4.77 -11.53 -5.57
CA GLU A 262 -4.26 -10.24 -5.07
C GLU A 262 -3.47 -10.39 -3.77
N PHE A 263 -3.96 -11.22 -2.86
CA PHE A 263 -3.29 -11.46 -1.59
C PHE A 263 -1.94 -12.16 -1.77
N ALA A 264 -1.86 -13.17 -2.63
CA ALA A 264 -0.61 -13.85 -2.95
C ALA A 264 0.39 -12.88 -3.60
N GLY A 265 -0.03 -12.11 -4.61
CA GLY A 265 0.80 -11.09 -5.26
C GLY A 265 1.30 -10.02 -4.29
N LEU A 266 0.44 -9.56 -3.37
CA LEU A 266 0.79 -8.58 -2.35
C LEU A 266 1.89 -9.10 -1.40
N LEU A 267 1.79 -10.34 -0.97
CA LEU A 267 2.81 -10.95 -0.11
C LEU A 267 4.11 -11.23 -0.87
N MET A 268 4.03 -11.66 -2.13
CA MET A 268 5.22 -11.82 -2.99
C MET A 268 5.95 -10.48 -3.17
N HIS A 269 5.23 -9.38 -3.31
CA HIS A 269 5.83 -8.04 -3.37
C HIS A 269 6.51 -7.67 -2.03
N ALA A 270 5.87 -7.97 -0.91
CA ALA A 270 6.48 -7.77 0.41
C ALA A 270 7.75 -8.61 0.60
N GLU A 271 7.72 -9.88 0.19
CA GLU A 271 8.89 -10.78 0.20
C GLU A 271 10.02 -10.26 -0.69
N HIS A 272 9.68 -9.71 -1.86
CA HIS A 272 10.63 -9.08 -2.76
C HIS A 272 11.36 -7.91 -2.09
N LEU A 273 10.63 -6.98 -1.51
CA LEU A 273 11.22 -5.82 -0.83
C LEU A 273 12.13 -6.25 0.34
N GLU A 274 11.71 -7.24 1.12
CA GLU A 274 12.54 -7.79 2.20
C GLU A 274 13.80 -8.48 1.64
N ALA A 275 13.68 -9.24 0.55
CA ALA A 275 14.79 -9.97 -0.04
C ALA A 275 15.83 -9.06 -0.72
N VAL A 276 15.41 -7.93 -1.28
CA VAL A 276 16.28 -6.97 -1.99
C VAL A 276 16.81 -5.89 -1.06
N HIS A 277 15.95 -5.31 -0.24
CA HIS A 277 16.26 -4.14 0.58
C HIS A 277 16.48 -4.46 2.06
N GLY A 278 16.26 -5.72 2.48
CA GLY A 278 16.43 -6.15 3.87
C GLY A 278 15.29 -5.69 4.81
N VAL A 279 14.25 -5.06 4.27
CA VAL A 279 13.08 -4.60 5.01
C VAL A 279 11.84 -4.69 4.14
N GLY A 280 10.77 -5.26 4.68
CA GLY A 280 9.47 -5.32 4.02
C GLY A 280 8.66 -4.00 4.17
N PRO A 281 7.46 -3.93 3.62
CA PRO A 281 6.60 -2.75 3.73
C PRO A 281 6.17 -2.53 5.18
N HIS A 282 6.20 -1.27 5.61
CA HIS A 282 5.70 -0.89 6.94
C HIS A 282 4.17 -1.04 7.06
N THR A 283 3.46 -0.83 5.96
CA THR A 283 2.00 -0.85 5.93
C THR A 283 1.50 -1.65 4.73
N ILE A 284 0.50 -2.49 4.98
CA ILE A 284 -0.29 -3.17 3.95
C ILE A 284 -1.73 -2.63 4.02
N ILE A 285 -2.25 -2.18 2.88
CA ILE A 285 -3.55 -1.51 2.78
C ILE A 285 -4.43 -2.27 1.78
N VAL A 286 -5.62 -2.66 2.23
CA VAL A 286 -6.52 -3.53 1.46
C VAL A 286 -7.95 -2.95 1.38
N PRO A 287 -8.14 -1.81 0.71
CA PRO A 287 -9.46 -1.25 0.47
C PRO A 287 -10.27 -2.15 -0.47
N ARG A 288 -11.57 -1.88 -0.54
CA ARG A 288 -12.49 -2.55 -1.47
C ARG A 288 -13.02 -1.55 -2.47
N VAL A 289 -13.18 -1.99 -3.72
CA VAL A 289 -13.88 -1.22 -4.75
C VAL A 289 -15.26 -0.83 -4.23
N LYS A 290 -15.57 0.44 -4.36
CA LYS A 290 -16.93 0.97 -4.20
C LYS A 290 -17.41 1.44 -5.56
N HIS A 291 -18.73 1.56 -5.70
CA HIS A 291 -19.31 2.10 -6.92
C HIS A 291 -18.79 3.54 -7.12
N ALA A 292 -18.22 3.79 -8.29
CA ALA A 292 -17.85 5.13 -8.72
C ALA A 292 -18.93 5.59 -9.69
N ASP A 293 -19.52 6.76 -9.43
CA ASP A 293 -20.42 7.40 -10.36
C ASP A 293 -19.59 7.97 -11.52
N ASP A 294 -19.92 7.56 -12.73
CA ASP A 294 -19.35 8.10 -13.97
C ASP A 294 -19.83 9.53 -14.25
#